data_1077000059559846b2f5c8fc1a0c9b52
#
_entry.id   1077000059559846b2f5c8fc1a0c9b52
#
_cell.length_a   1.000
_cell.length_b   1.000
_cell.length_c   1.000
_cell.angle_alpha   90.00
_cell.angle_beta   90.00
_cell.angle_gamma   90.00
#
_symmetry.space_group_name_H-M   'P 1'
#
loop_
_entity.id
_entity.type
_entity.pdbx_description
1 polymer ?
#
loop_
_entity_poly.entity_id
_entity_poly.type
_entity_poly.pdbx_seq_one_letter_code
_entity_poly.pdbx_strand_id
1 'polypeptide(L)'
;MISAPRRRRSPPWFGTETRRALVAGAAVAGLALLAGWPYWRDHRAAAATTLVSCAAIAVVGVLLATGPRTRRTGLLFAAASVFWAVNWAASWDATFGPILSPYAQADFYLALAVGVLLYPGGRLEYLADRIWTVIACLVLWGCPTALWVTSEPEWAAFRGESVWWPALYPDLEVFKVVLQVSAALYLLLALSFAVVLLLRLPRMGRLRRLLALPVTVAIGFVGVSAALTQKPTMEASIPLDDLLHVYAIQGAVVVLVPLTLLASGLRVRIAELTVAGRMLRLTAPVSVERVRDALRDVLHDPTLELWFWAPTEGTYVDTAGRPVDLDPDTSADDGPADDGGRWRHRVRGASGEPLAVVELGGALRDHGSLVEAALVAGGRALETAQLQAGVHAGLEQVRAAYRRLVRAETAERERLARDLHDGAQQRLLALGAMLGTLEAVTGDPAVKEHARACRAELKEALAQLRALAREVQPALLVQDGLGPALEVVAERLGTRVALDVTPRRFSREIESTLYSALCETLSYAVERAHATRVLVWVGEEDGRVVAEVGLDGARPGDPAGDPAADLAGPSGRIRALRGEVEVGGGPRAGMTVRMDLPCE
;
A
#
# COMPACT_ATOMS: atom_id res chain seq x y z
N MET A 1 -25.29 -27.43 -1.00
CA MET A 1 -24.45 -28.13 -0.01
C MET A 1 -23.73 -27.04 0.79
N ILE A 2 -24.18 -26.83 2.02
CA ILE A 2 -23.67 -25.77 2.92
C ILE A 2 -22.34 -26.29 3.47
N SER A 3 -21.21 -25.69 3.07
CA SER A 3 -19.90 -25.98 3.64
C SER A 3 -19.87 -25.51 5.09
N ALA A 4 -19.61 -26.43 6.01
CA ALA A 4 -19.49 -26.18 7.42
C ALA A 4 -18.47 -25.08 7.73
N PRO A 5 -18.73 -24.19 8.72
CA PRO A 5 -17.82 -23.13 9.09
C PRO A 5 -16.52 -23.76 9.61
N ARG A 6 -15.38 -23.35 8.99
CA ARG A 6 -14.04 -23.67 9.51
C ARG A 6 -14.01 -23.31 11.00
N ARG A 7 -13.82 -24.32 11.84
CA ARG A 7 -13.67 -24.18 13.29
C ARG A 7 -12.73 -23.00 13.57
N ARG A 8 -13.22 -21.99 14.29
CA ARG A 8 -12.40 -20.92 14.89
C ARG A 8 -11.29 -21.63 15.66
N ARG A 9 -10.04 -21.51 15.20
CA ARG A 9 -8.89 -21.90 15.99
C ARG A 9 -8.93 -21.06 17.26
N SER A 10 -9.03 -21.72 18.41
CA SER A 10 -8.90 -21.08 19.71
C SER A 10 -7.63 -20.22 19.75
N PRO A 11 -7.61 -19.08 20.46
CA PRO A 11 -6.44 -18.24 20.57
C PRO A 11 -5.23 -19.07 21.01
N PRO A 12 -4.04 -18.92 20.41
CA PRO A 12 -2.89 -19.80 20.56
C PRO A 12 -2.33 -19.90 21.99
N TRP A 13 -2.77 -19.08 22.90
CA TRP A 13 -2.30 -19.03 24.29
C TRP A 13 -2.75 -20.20 25.18
N PHE A 14 -3.76 -20.97 24.77
CA PHE A 14 -4.25 -22.15 25.47
C PHE A 14 -4.25 -23.41 24.60
N GLY A 15 -3.53 -23.40 23.48
CA GLY A 15 -3.48 -24.52 22.54
C GLY A 15 -2.50 -25.62 22.96
N THR A 16 -2.53 -26.73 22.24
CA THR A 16 -1.60 -27.86 22.37
C THR A 16 -0.13 -27.43 22.27
N GLU A 17 0.19 -26.37 21.54
CA GLU A 17 1.53 -25.85 21.34
C GLU A 17 2.11 -25.19 22.59
N THR A 18 1.32 -24.38 23.31
CA THR A 18 1.73 -23.78 24.59
C THR A 18 1.99 -24.84 25.63
N ARG A 19 1.13 -25.88 25.68
CA ARG A 19 1.32 -27.01 26.59
C ARG A 19 2.63 -27.76 26.28
N ARG A 20 2.94 -28.01 25.01
CA ARG A 20 4.20 -28.65 24.60
C ARG A 20 5.42 -27.79 24.98
N ALA A 21 5.34 -26.48 24.80
CA ALA A 21 6.41 -25.58 25.20
C ALA A 21 6.66 -25.60 26.70
N LEU A 22 5.60 -25.57 27.52
CA LEU A 22 5.71 -25.63 28.98
C LEU A 22 6.28 -26.97 29.44
N VAL A 23 5.85 -28.09 28.83
CA VAL A 23 6.39 -29.42 29.12
C VAL A 23 7.89 -29.49 28.78
N ALA A 24 8.29 -28.97 27.62
CA ALA A 24 9.71 -28.90 27.24
C ALA A 24 10.51 -28.05 28.24
N GLY A 25 10.00 -26.89 28.64
CA GLY A 25 10.62 -26.03 29.64
C GLY A 25 10.81 -26.74 30.98
N ALA A 26 9.77 -27.42 31.45
CA ALA A 26 9.84 -28.20 32.69
C ALA A 26 10.84 -29.37 32.60
N ALA A 27 10.89 -30.08 31.47
CA ALA A 27 11.85 -31.15 31.23
C ALA A 27 13.30 -30.69 31.27
N VAL A 28 13.59 -29.56 30.58
CA VAL A 28 14.94 -28.99 30.57
C VAL A 28 15.34 -28.41 31.93
N ALA A 29 14.40 -27.77 32.64
CA ALA A 29 14.64 -27.35 34.03
C ALA A 29 14.93 -28.54 34.94
N GLY A 30 14.21 -29.64 34.79
CA GLY A 30 14.49 -30.91 35.51
C GLY A 30 15.87 -31.47 35.20
N LEU A 31 16.29 -31.44 33.91
CA LEU A 31 17.65 -31.80 33.51
C LEU A 31 18.71 -30.92 34.17
N ALA A 32 18.52 -29.59 34.15
CA ALA A 32 19.45 -28.62 34.78
C ALA A 32 19.49 -28.84 36.31
N LEU A 33 18.36 -29.14 36.95
CA LEU A 33 18.30 -29.44 38.36
C LEU A 33 19.17 -30.66 38.72
N LEU A 34 19.04 -31.74 37.92
CA LEU A 34 19.82 -32.95 38.10
C LEU A 34 21.29 -32.74 37.81
N ALA A 35 21.61 -32.08 36.70
CA ALA A 35 22.99 -31.86 36.28
C ALA A 35 23.81 -30.98 37.26
N GLY A 36 23.18 -29.98 37.85
CA GLY A 36 23.85 -29.09 38.81
C GLY A 36 23.57 -29.39 40.29
N TRP A 37 22.99 -30.55 40.61
CA TRP A 37 22.55 -30.88 41.96
C TRP A 37 23.62 -30.69 43.06
N PRO A 38 24.89 -31.08 42.89
CA PRO A 38 25.94 -30.84 43.90
C PRO A 38 26.11 -29.37 44.25
N TYR A 39 26.08 -28.48 43.25
CA TYR A 39 26.26 -27.05 43.45
C TYR A 39 24.99 -26.37 44.02
N TRP A 40 23.80 -26.84 43.64
CA TRP A 40 22.53 -26.23 44.06
C TRP A 40 22.23 -26.36 45.55
N ARG A 41 22.83 -27.33 46.20
CA ARG A 41 22.67 -27.55 47.68
C ARG A 41 23.05 -26.31 48.46
N ASP A 42 24.13 -25.66 48.03
CA ASP A 42 24.73 -24.51 48.72
C ASP A 42 24.35 -23.18 48.07
N HIS A 43 23.93 -23.20 46.77
CA HIS A 43 23.70 -22.00 45.95
C HIS A 43 22.26 -21.92 45.37
N ARG A 44 21.28 -21.83 46.26
CA ARG A 44 19.82 -21.87 45.88
C ARG A 44 19.41 -20.76 44.91
N ALA A 45 19.98 -19.54 45.06
CA ALA A 45 19.67 -18.43 44.16
C ALA A 45 20.20 -18.68 42.72
N ALA A 46 21.41 -19.24 42.61
CA ALA A 46 21.97 -19.65 41.32
C ALA A 46 21.17 -20.76 40.67
N ALA A 47 20.69 -21.73 41.48
CA ALA A 47 19.75 -22.74 40.99
C ALA A 47 18.48 -22.13 40.39
N ALA A 48 17.80 -21.26 41.13
CA ALA A 48 16.54 -20.65 40.69
C ALA A 48 16.74 -19.86 39.37
N THR A 49 17.77 -19.03 39.26
CA THR A 49 18.07 -18.28 38.06
C THR A 49 18.39 -19.16 36.86
N THR A 50 19.16 -20.22 37.04
CA THR A 50 19.51 -21.17 35.98
C THR A 50 18.32 -21.98 35.52
N LEU A 51 17.49 -22.50 36.42
CA LEU A 51 16.28 -23.26 36.10
C LEU A 51 15.28 -22.40 35.31
N VAL A 52 15.09 -21.14 35.74
CA VAL A 52 14.24 -20.18 35.03
C VAL A 52 14.80 -19.87 33.64
N SER A 53 16.12 -19.65 33.51
CA SER A 53 16.77 -19.38 32.22
C SER A 53 16.60 -20.55 31.25
N CYS A 54 16.91 -21.76 31.69
CA CYS A 54 16.76 -22.98 30.90
C CYS A 54 15.31 -23.16 30.44
N ALA A 55 14.34 -23.06 31.37
CA ALA A 55 12.94 -23.17 31.04
C ALA A 55 12.46 -22.11 30.05
N ALA A 56 12.86 -20.85 30.27
CA ALA A 56 12.46 -19.73 29.40
C ALA A 56 12.98 -19.88 27.98
N ILE A 57 14.27 -20.25 27.81
CA ILE A 57 14.87 -20.47 26.50
C ILE A 57 14.19 -21.65 25.79
N ALA A 58 13.92 -22.76 26.50
CA ALA A 58 13.23 -23.92 25.94
C ALA A 58 11.81 -23.56 25.48
N VAL A 59 11.04 -22.87 26.33
CA VAL A 59 9.67 -22.43 25.99
C VAL A 59 9.67 -21.54 24.75
N VAL A 60 10.53 -20.52 24.71
CA VAL A 60 10.64 -19.61 23.56
C VAL A 60 11.10 -20.38 22.31
N GLY A 61 12.06 -21.29 22.46
CA GLY A 61 12.55 -22.14 21.38
C GLY A 61 11.43 -22.98 20.75
N VAL A 62 10.63 -23.67 21.57
CA VAL A 62 9.51 -24.48 21.09
C VAL A 62 8.42 -23.61 20.45
N LEU A 63 8.11 -22.44 21.02
CA LEU A 63 7.13 -21.52 20.43
C LEU A 63 7.60 -20.97 19.07
N LEU A 64 8.86 -20.60 18.93
CA LEU A 64 9.43 -20.17 17.65
C LEU A 64 9.46 -21.30 16.62
N ALA A 65 9.64 -22.56 17.06
CA ALA A 65 9.68 -23.72 16.17
C ALA A 65 8.31 -24.04 15.53
N THR A 66 7.21 -23.49 16.03
CA THR A 66 5.88 -23.63 15.42
C THR A 66 5.71 -22.80 14.14
N GLY A 67 6.47 -21.71 13.98
CA GLY A 67 6.44 -20.88 12.80
C GLY A 67 7.30 -21.44 11.65
N PRO A 68 6.81 -21.49 10.41
CA PRO A 68 7.56 -22.10 9.29
C PRO A 68 8.89 -21.39 9.02
N ARG A 69 8.95 -20.07 9.18
CA ARG A 69 10.16 -19.26 8.97
C ARG A 69 11.11 -19.28 10.17
N THR A 70 10.58 -19.32 11.38
CA THR A 70 11.36 -19.30 12.64
C THR A 70 11.68 -20.69 13.17
N ARG A 71 11.28 -21.77 12.47
CA ARG A 71 11.43 -23.15 12.91
C ARG A 71 12.88 -23.50 13.25
N ARG A 72 13.84 -23.14 12.38
CA ARG A 72 15.27 -23.43 12.59
C ARG A 72 15.82 -22.67 13.80
N THR A 73 15.49 -21.39 13.93
CA THR A 73 15.83 -20.57 15.10
C THR A 73 15.28 -21.19 16.38
N GLY A 74 14.01 -21.60 16.36
CA GLY A 74 13.37 -22.22 17.52
C GLY A 74 14.02 -23.54 17.94
N LEU A 75 14.37 -24.39 16.98
CA LEU A 75 15.08 -25.65 17.25
C LEU A 75 16.46 -25.41 17.85
N LEU A 76 17.20 -24.42 17.35
CA LEU A 76 18.51 -24.06 17.91
C LEU A 76 18.39 -23.51 19.35
N PHE A 77 17.39 -22.71 19.65
CA PHE A 77 17.17 -22.22 21.01
C PHE A 77 16.74 -23.34 21.96
N ALA A 78 15.90 -24.26 21.50
CA ALA A 78 15.55 -25.45 22.29
C ALA A 78 16.79 -26.31 22.56
N ALA A 79 17.66 -26.52 21.55
CA ALA A 79 18.93 -27.23 21.72
C ALA A 79 19.88 -26.47 22.67
N ALA A 80 20.00 -25.15 22.52
CA ALA A 80 20.81 -24.31 23.42
C ALA A 80 20.39 -24.47 24.89
N SER A 81 19.07 -24.52 25.17
CA SER A 81 18.60 -24.73 26.55
C SER A 81 19.03 -26.08 27.14
N VAL A 82 19.07 -27.13 26.33
CA VAL A 82 19.57 -28.45 26.73
C VAL A 82 21.07 -28.40 26.96
N PHE A 83 21.84 -27.78 26.07
CA PHE A 83 23.30 -27.63 26.25
C PHE A 83 23.64 -26.86 27.51
N TRP A 84 22.90 -25.78 27.81
CA TRP A 84 23.10 -25.04 29.06
C TRP A 84 22.78 -25.85 30.30
N ALA A 85 21.76 -26.71 30.24
CA ALA A 85 21.47 -27.64 31.33
C ALA A 85 22.57 -28.68 31.53
N VAL A 86 23.10 -29.24 30.41
CA VAL A 86 24.20 -30.24 30.44
C VAL A 86 25.53 -29.63 30.92
N ASN A 87 25.79 -28.36 30.63
CA ASN A 87 26.98 -27.64 31.12
C ASN A 87 27.17 -27.77 32.64
N TRP A 88 26.10 -27.85 33.40
CA TRP A 88 26.14 -28.01 34.86
C TRP A 88 26.61 -29.39 35.35
N ALA A 89 26.81 -30.35 34.43
CA ALA A 89 27.38 -31.66 34.78
C ALA A 89 28.80 -31.55 35.35
N ALA A 90 29.50 -30.44 35.10
CA ALA A 90 30.79 -30.13 35.74
C ALA A 90 30.71 -30.13 37.26
N SER A 91 29.56 -29.80 37.85
CA SER A 91 29.36 -29.72 39.31
C SER A 91 29.54 -31.07 40.07
N TRP A 92 29.44 -32.16 39.33
CA TRP A 92 29.64 -33.50 39.91
C TRP A 92 31.11 -33.85 40.16
N ASP A 93 32.02 -33.12 39.50
CA ASP A 93 33.47 -33.36 39.60
C ASP A 93 33.85 -34.85 39.46
N ALA A 94 33.17 -35.55 38.57
CA ALA A 94 33.27 -36.99 38.37
C ALA A 94 32.99 -37.39 36.93
N THR A 95 33.53 -38.52 36.52
CA THR A 95 33.25 -39.19 35.23
C THR A 95 33.49 -38.28 34.03
N PHE A 96 32.52 -38.18 33.08
CA PHE A 96 32.62 -37.36 31.88
C PHE A 96 32.07 -35.94 32.05
N GLY A 97 31.51 -35.60 33.21
CA GLY A 97 30.91 -34.27 33.45
C GLY A 97 31.85 -33.12 33.19
N PRO A 98 33.08 -33.13 33.71
CA PRO A 98 34.08 -32.10 33.50
C PRO A 98 34.47 -31.84 32.05
N ILE A 99 34.56 -32.89 31.22
CA ILE A 99 34.86 -32.75 29.78
C ILE A 99 33.67 -32.32 28.98
N LEU A 100 32.48 -32.82 29.32
CA LEU A 100 31.25 -32.52 28.58
C LEU A 100 30.86 -31.03 28.73
N SER A 101 31.13 -30.45 29.90
CA SER A 101 30.76 -29.07 30.25
C SER A 101 31.29 -28.00 29.26
N PRO A 102 32.61 -27.90 28.95
CA PRO A 102 33.12 -26.90 28.04
C PRO A 102 32.52 -27.00 26.62
N TYR A 103 32.26 -28.24 26.14
CA TYR A 103 31.59 -28.44 24.83
C TYR A 103 30.12 -28.06 24.89
N ALA A 104 29.43 -28.43 25.96
CA ALA A 104 28.02 -28.02 26.13
C ALA A 104 27.91 -26.48 26.22
N GLN A 105 28.84 -25.82 26.90
CA GLN A 105 28.93 -24.35 26.90
C GLN A 105 29.18 -23.78 25.49
N ALA A 106 30.12 -24.36 24.76
CA ALA A 106 30.43 -23.98 23.38
C ALA A 106 29.21 -24.13 22.47
N ASP A 107 28.55 -25.27 22.51
CA ASP A 107 27.34 -25.55 21.72
C ASP A 107 26.16 -24.65 22.11
N PHE A 108 26.06 -24.30 23.39
CA PHE A 108 25.05 -23.33 23.85
C PHE A 108 25.24 -21.97 23.16
N TYR A 109 26.44 -21.39 23.23
CA TYR A 109 26.72 -20.08 22.62
C TYR A 109 26.64 -20.14 21.10
N LEU A 110 27.09 -21.22 20.47
CA LEU A 110 27.00 -21.43 19.04
C LEU A 110 25.54 -21.49 18.59
N ALA A 111 24.72 -22.32 19.23
CA ALA A 111 23.31 -22.49 18.90
C ALA A 111 22.53 -21.17 19.10
N LEU A 112 22.82 -20.44 20.17
CA LEU A 112 22.22 -19.15 20.46
C LEU A 112 22.57 -18.10 19.39
N ALA A 113 23.88 -17.98 19.05
CA ALA A 113 24.37 -17.02 18.06
C ALA A 113 23.84 -17.33 16.66
N VAL A 114 23.94 -18.59 16.21
CA VAL A 114 23.42 -19.02 14.91
C VAL A 114 21.89 -18.87 14.86
N GLY A 115 21.20 -19.18 15.95
CA GLY A 115 19.76 -18.97 16.07
C GLY A 115 19.34 -17.53 15.82
N VAL A 116 20.11 -16.55 16.33
CA VAL A 116 19.86 -15.12 16.08
C VAL A 116 20.24 -14.71 14.66
N LEU A 117 21.34 -15.23 14.12
CA LEU A 117 21.69 -14.98 12.73
C LEU A 117 20.62 -15.48 11.75
N LEU A 118 19.92 -16.55 12.08
CA LEU A 118 18.79 -17.06 11.31
C LEU A 118 17.50 -16.27 11.51
N TYR A 119 17.37 -15.51 12.61
CA TYR A 119 16.15 -14.76 12.91
C TYR A 119 16.06 -13.44 12.12
N PRO A 120 14.88 -13.06 11.58
CA PRO A 120 13.62 -13.80 11.50
C PRO A 120 13.46 -14.62 10.20
N GLY A 121 14.41 -14.55 9.25
CA GLY A 121 14.30 -15.08 7.88
C GLY A 121 14.50 -16.59 7.75
N GLY A 122 15.07 -17.27 8.76
CA GLY A 122 15.33 -18.73 8.75
C GLY A 122 16.51 -19.17 7.88
N ARG A 123 17.28 -18.23 7.32
CA ARG A 123 18.48 -18.48 6.48
C ARG A 123 19.60 -17.51 6.81
N LEU A 124 20.86 -17.94 6.61
CA LEU A 124 22.02 -17.06 6.65
C LEU A 124 22.10 -16.30 5.33
N GLU A 125 21.62 -15.05 5.34
CA GLU A 125 21.45 -14.23 4.13
C GLU A 125 22.80 -13.69 3.61
N TYR A 126 23.74 -13.38 4.54
CA TYR A 126 25.00 -12.71 4.20
C TYR A 126 26.19 -13.68 4.26
N LEU A 127 27.17 -13.46 3.39
CA LEU A 127 28.43 -14.21 3.42
C LEU A 127 29.16 -14.04 4.75
N ALA A 128 29.11 -12.85 5.34
CA ALA A 128 29.70 -12.56 6.64
C ALA A 128 29.14 -13.47 7.74
N ASP A 129 27.82 -13.74 7.74
CA ASP A 129 27.18 -14.62 8.72
C ASP A 129 27.72 -16.06 8.62
N ARG A 130 27.92 -16.54 7.39
CA ARG A 130 28.45 -17.90 7.12
C ARG A 130 29.89 -18.03 7.54
N ILE A 131 30.73 -17.04 7.18
CA ILE A 131 32.14 -17.01 7.55
C ILE A 131 32.27 -16.96 9.07
N TRP A 132 31.51 -16.07 9.72
CA TRP A 132 31.52 -15.96 11.18
C TRP A 132 31.12 -17.29 11.85
N THR A 133 30.09 -17.96 11.36
CA THR A 133 29.62 -19.24 11.90
C THR A 133 30.72 -20.31 11.83
N VAL A 134 31.43 -20.40 10.70
CA VAL A 134 32.55 -21.36 10.54
C VAL A 134 33.67 -21.05 11.52
N ILE A 135 34.06 -19.76 11.65
CA ILE A 135 35.09 -19.34 12.61
C ILE A 135 34.64 -19.65 14.04
N ALA A 136 33.36 -19.39 14.36
CA ALA A 136 32.80 -19.67 15.68
C ALA A 136 32.85 -21.17 16.01
N CYS A 137 32.51 -22.05 15.06
CA CYS A 137 32.64 -23.49 15.24
C CYS A 137 34.08 -23.89 15.54
N LEU A 138 35.05 -23.37 14.77
CA LEU A 138 36.48 -23.70 14.95
C LEU A 138 37.02 -23.22 16.31
N VAL A 139 36.65 -22.01 16.73
CA VAL A 139 37.12 -21.44 18.01
C VAL A 139 36.42 -22.12 19.19
N LEU A 140 35.10 -22.25 19.16
CA LEU A 140 34.31 -22.78 20.28
C LEU A 140 34.57 -24.25 20.55
N TRP A 141 34.89 -25.03 19.53
CA TRP A 141 35.27 -26.44 19.69
C TRP A 141 36.79 -26.64 19.83
N GLY A 142 37.59 -25.83 19.15
CA GLY A 142 39.06 -25.92 19.14
C GLY A 142 39.67 -25.54 20.48
N CYS A 143 39.21 -24.45 21.11
CA CYS A 143 39.76 -24.00 22.41
C CYS A 143 39.53 -25.04 23.51
N PRO A 144 38.33 -25.59 23.78
CA PRO A 144 38.15 -26.64 24.77
C PRO A 144 39.02 -27.88 24.49
N THR A 145 39.12 -28.27 23.21
CA THR A 145 39.94 -29.41 22.80
C THR A 145 41.41 -29.17 23.11
N ALA A 146 41.95 -27.98 22.81
CA ALA A 146 43.33 -27.61 23.11
C ALA A 146 43.57 -27.58 24.64
N LEU A 147 42.61 -27.07 25.41
CA LEU A 147 42.69 -26.98 26.86
C LEU A 147 42.83 -28.36 27.52
N TRP A 148 41.98 -29.32 27.22
CA TRP A 148 42.05 -30.61 27.90
C TRP A 148 43.11 -31.55 27.30
N VAL A 149 43.59 -31.32 26.07
CA VAL A 149 44.74 -32.03 25.51
C VAL A 149 46.02 -31.65 26.26
N THR A 150 46.16 -30.37 26.64
CA THR A 150 47.37 -29.78 27.23
C THR A 150 47.36 -29.70 28.75
N SER A 151 46.27 -30.13 29.40
CA SER A 151 46.12 -30.00 30.86
C SER A 151 45.87 -31.31 31.59
N GLU A 152 46.13 -31.27 32.88
CA GLU A 152 45.62 -32.23 33.87
C GLU A 152 44.33 -31.70 34.50
N PRO A 153 43.43 -32.58 35.00
CA PRO A 153 42.14 -32.16 35.55
C PRO A 153 42.25 -31.15 36.68
N GLU A 154 43.28 -31.26 37.53
CA GLU A 154 43.53 -30.34 38.65
C GLU A 154 43.82 -28.91 38.21
N TRP A 155 44.49 -28.73 37.06
CA TRP A 155 44.76 -27.39 36.50
C TRP A 155 43.52 -26.75 35.91
N ALA A 156 42.55 -27.58 35.54
CA ALA A 156 41.27 -27.16 34.94
C ALA A 156 40.13 -27.09 35.97
N ALA A 157 40.38 -26.96 37.26
CA ALA A 157 39.44 -26.85 38.39
C ALA A 157 38.84 -28.18 38.89
N PHE A 158 39.22 -29.36 38.36
CA PHE A 158 38.62 -30.65 38.71
C PHE A 158 39.59 -31.51 39.54
N ARG A 159 39.10 -32.01 40.67
CA ARG A 159 39.93 -32.76 41.64
C ARG A 159 39.32 -34.11 42.04
N GLY A 160 38.18 -34.47 41.40
CA GLY A 160 37.51 -35.72 41.70
C GLY A 160 38.30 -36.96 41.29
N GLU A 161 38.39 -37.96 42.14
CA GLU A 161 39.18 -39.19 41.89
C GLU A 161 38.72 -39.99 40.66
N SER A 162 37.46 -39.82 40.24
CA SER A 162 36.87 -40.55 39.10
C SER A 162 36.74 -39.70 37.80
N VAL A 163 37.38 -38.53 37.73
CA VAL A 163 37.33 -37.66 36.54
C VAL A 163 38.09 -38.31 35.41
N TRP A 164 37.36 -38.55 34.28
CA TRP A 164 37.99 -38.97 33.06
C TRP A 164 38.55 -37.77 32.32
N TRP A 165 39.90 -37.78 32.06
CA TRP A 165 40.58 -36.70 31.39
C TRP A 165 41.63 -37.27 30.43
N PRO A 166 41.68 -36.85 29.15
CA PRO A 166 42.56 -37.48 28.15
C PRO A 166 44.02 -37.11 28.35
N ALA A 167 44.35 -35.94 28.88
CA ALA A 167 45.73 -35.46 29.24
C ALA A 167 46.82 -35.98 28.24
N LEU A 168 46.61 -35.72 26.93
CA LEU A 168 47.48 -36.32 25.88
C LEU A 168 48.90 -35.71 25.89
N TYR A 169 49.01 -34.46 26.23
CA TYR A 169 50.24 -33.70 26.27
C TYR A 169 50.23 -32.68 27.43
N PRO A 170 50.23 -33.12 28.69
CA PRO A 170 50.10 -32.23 29.84
C PRO A 170 51.39 -31.41 30.02
N ASP A 171 51.31 -30.10 29.82
CA ASP A 171 52.38 -29.12 30.05
C ASP A 171 51.76 -27.85 30.58
N LEU A 172 52.14 -27.49 31.81
CA LEU A 172 51.56 -26.35 32.52
C LEU A 172 51.84 -25.01 31.84
N GLU A 173 53.00 -24.82 31.24
CA GLU A 173 53.34 -23.56 30.56
C GLU A 173 52.58 -23.45 29.22
N VAL A 174 52.49 -24.55 28.47
CA VAL A 174 51.67 -24.62 27.25
C VAL A 174 50.20 -24.40 27.60
N PHE A 175 49.70 -25.01 28.66
CA PHE A 175 48.32 -24.84 29.11
C PHE A 175 48.00 -23.37 29.48
N LYS A 176 48.89 -22.66 30.19
CA LYS A 176 48.73 -21.23 30.51
C LYS A 176 48.64 -20.38 29.23
N VAL A 177 49.50 -20.66 28.25
CA VAL A 177 49.45 -19.96 26.95
C VAL A 177 48.14 -20.24 26.23
N VAL A 178 47.69 -21.51 26.19
CA VAL A 178 46.40 -21.91 25.55
C VAL A 178 45.23 -21.22 26.26
N LEU A 179 45.21 -21.12 27.59
CA LEU A 179 44.20 -20.37 28.32
C LEU A 179 44.14 -18.90 27.90
N GLN A 180 45.30 -18.21 27.85
CA GLN A 180 45.35 -16.79 27.45
C GLN A 180 44.91 -16.59 25.99
N VAL A 181 45.36 -17.45 25.07
CA VAL A 181 44.95 -17.41 23.66
C VAL A 181 43.45 -17.68 23.53
N SER A 182 42.92 -18.65 24.25
CA SER A 182 41.48 -18.96 24.25
C SER A 182 40.66 -17.79 24.77
N ALA A 183 41.10 -17.12 25.86
CA ALA A 183 40.43 -15.91 26.37
C ALA A 183 40.40 -14.79 25.33
N ALA A 184 41.50 -14.55 24.62
CA ALA A 184 41.58 -13.55 23.57
C ALA A 184 40.68 -13.91 22.39
N LEU A 185 40.65 -15.18 21.96
CA LEU A 185 39.81 -15.66 20.87
C LEU A 185 38.30 -15.54 21.20
N TYR A 186 37.89 -15.90 22.41
CA TYR A 186 36.49 -15.74 22.84
C TYR A 186 36.05 -14.27 22.84
N LEU A 187 36.93 -13.37 23.33
CA LEU A 187 36.61 -11.94 23.29
C LEU A 187 36.54 -11.41 21.86
N LEU A 188 37.47 -11.77 20.99
CA LEU A 188 37.45 -11.38 19.57
C LEU A 188 36.21 -11.94 18.86
N LEU A 189 35.84 -13.19 19.17
CA LEU A 189 34.65 -13.80 18.63
C LEU A 189 33.36 -13.06 19.04
N ALA A 190 33.26 -12.67 20.32
CA ALA A 190 32.10 -11.91 20.83
C ALA A 190 32.03 -10.51 20.23
N LEU A 191 33.17 -9.79 20.12
CA LEU A 191 33.23 -8.46 19.51
C LEU A 191 32.90 -8.52 18.01
N SER A 192 33.50 -9.48 17.29
CA SER A 192 33.20 -9.66 15.86
C SER A 192 31.72 -10.01 15.63
N PHE A 193 31.10 -10.78 16.52
CA PHE A 193 29.66 -11.06 16.47
C PHE A 193 28.83 -9.79 16.61
N ALA A 194 29.16 -8.94 17.60
CA ALA A 194 28.49 -7.67 17.78
C ALA A 194 28.61 -6.77 16.54
N VAL A 195 29.80 -6.75 15.90
CA VAL A 195 30.01 -6.02 14.64
C VAL A 195 29.14 -6.59 13.51
N VAL A 196 29.10 -7.92 13.32
CA VAL A 196 28.25 -8.57 12.32
C VAL A 196 26.78 -8.18 12.54
N LEU A 197 26.29 -8.21 13.76
CA LEU A 197 24.94 -7.81 14.12
C LEU A 197 24.65 -6.33 13.80
N LEU A 198 25.60 -5.43 14.13
CA LEU A 198 25.47 -3.99 13.85
C LEU A 198 25.45 -3.70 12.34
N LEU A 199 26.29 -4.38 11.55
CA LEU A 199 26.33 -4.23 10.10
C LEU A 199 25.07 -4.73 9.39
N ARG A 200 24.29 -5.61 10.02
CA ARG A 200 22.99 -6.09 9.50
C ARG A 200 21.87 -5.06 9.68
N LEU A 201 21.89 -4.26 10.74
CA LEU A 201 20.79 -3.34 11.09
C LEU A 201 20.43 -2.34 9.98
N PRO A 202 21.38 -1.64 9.31
CA PRO A 202 21.04 -0.70 8.25
C PRO A 202 20.47 -1.37 7.00
N ARG A 203 20.76 -2.66 6.78
CA ARG A 203 20.29 -3.44 5.63
C ARG A 203 18.88 -4.00 5.82
N MET A 204 18.36 -3.93 7.05
CA MET A 204 17.00 -4.38 7.36
C MET A 204 15.98 -3.28 7.10
N GLY A 205 14.82 -3.61 6.57
CA GLY A 205 13.68 -2.71 6.49
C GLY A 205 13.27 -2.17 7.87
N ARG A 206 12.63 -1.00 7.91
CA ARG A 206 12.30 -0.26 9.14
C ARG A 206 11.58 -1.13 10.20
N LEU A 207 10.60 -1.91 9.78
CA LEU A 207 9.83 -2.78 10.68
C LEU A 207 10.66 -3.95 11.21
N ARG A 208 11.42 -4.64 10.35
CA ARG A 208 12.36 -5.70 10.74
C ARG A 208 13.41 -5.17 11.75
N ARG A 209 13.93 -3.98 11.53
CA ARG A 209 14.89 -3.33 12.42
C ARG A 209 14.30 -3.09 13.81
N LEU A 210 13.09 -2.57 13.90
CA LEU A 210 12.39 -2.32 15.17
C LEU A 210 12.18 -3.60 16.00
N LEU A 211 11.91 -4.72 15.34
CA LEU A 211 11.70 -6.02 16.01
C LEU A 211 13.00 -6.73 16.35
N ALA A 212 14.02 -6.65 15.48
CA ALA A 212 15.29 -7.32 15.68
C ALA A 212 16.23 -6.58 16.64
N LEU A 213 16.16 -5.25 16.71
CA LEU A 213 17.08 -4.43 17.50
C LEU A 213 17.18 -4.86 18.99
N PRO A 214 16.08 -5.07 19.74
CA PRO A 214 16.18 -5.46 21.15
C PRO A 214 16.89 -6.81 21.33
N VAL A 215 16.59 -7.77 20.46
CA VAL A 215 17.19 -9.11 20.48
C VAL A 215 18.66 -9.04 20.12
N THR A 216 19.01 -8.25 19.11
CA THR A 216 20.39 -8.01 18.66
C THR A 216 21.23 -7.40 19.78
N VAL A 217 20.71 -6.38 20.46
CA VAL A 217 21.40 -5.71 21.58
C VAL A 217 21.56 -6.68 22.76
N ALA A 218 20.51 -7.41 23.13
CA ALA A 218 20.55 -8.35 24.23
C ALA A 218 21.60 -9.45 24.02
N ILE A 219 21.64 -10.01 22.82
CA ILE A 219 22.60 -11.09 22.49
C ILE A 219 24.04 -10.57 22.35
N GLY A 220 24.23 -9.39 21.76
CA GLY A 220 25.54 -8.74 21.76
C GLY A 220 26.04 -8.52 23.19
N PHE A 221 25.18 -8.04 24.08
CA PHE A 221 25.50 -7.87 25.49
C PHE A 221 25.81 -9.19 26.18
N VAL A 222 25.02 -10.24 25.95
CA VAL A 222 25.25 -11.59 26.49
C VAL A 222 26.62 -12.12 26.03
N GLY A 223 26.96 -12.02 24.77
CA GLY A 223 28.22 -12.51 24.22
C GLY A 223 29.45 -11.78 24.81
N VAL A 224 29.38 -10.46 24.87
CA VAL A 224 30.46 -9.65 25.47
C VAL A 224 30.57 -9.91 26.97
N SER A 225 29.46 -9.98 27.70
CA SER A 225 29.43 -10.30 29.12
C SER A 225 30.02 -11.68 29.41
N ALA A 226 29.67 -12.67 28.58
CA ALA A 226 30.19 -14.03 28.69
C ALA A 226 31.74 -14.05 28.52
N ALA A 227 32.24 -13.36 27.48
CA ALA A 227 33.67 -13.30 27.22
C ALA A 227 34.44 -12.56 28.33
N LEU A 228 33.88 -11.49 28.90
CA LEU A 228 34.49 -10.76 30.00
C LEU A 228 34.47 -11.56 31.31
N THR A 229 33.37 -12.22 31.62
CA THR A 229 33.23 -13.05 32.83
C THR A 229 34.05 -14.34 32.76
N GLN A 230 34.42 -14.79 31.56
CA GLN A 230 35.30 -15.94 31.38
C GLN A 230 36.77 -15.62 31.75
N LYS A 231 37.19 -14.35 31.77
CA LYS A 231 38.59 -13.98 32.05
C LYS A 231 39.10 -14.50 33.38
N PRO A 232 38.39 -14.43 34.53
CA PRO A 232 38.85 -14.99 35.80
C PRO A 232 39.06 -16.51 35.78
N THR A 233 38.30 -17.23 34.91
CA THR A 233 38.42 -18.71 34.80
C THR A 233 39.59 -19.13 33.90
N MET A 234 40.30 -18.19 33.31
CA MET A 234 41.49 -18.42 32.46
C MET A 234 42.78 -18.38 33.26
N GLU A 235 42.72 -18.77 34.53
CA GLU A 235 43.86 -19.00 35.41
C GLU A 235 43.93 -20.49 35.72
N ALA A 236 45.18 -21.00 35.82
CA ALA A 236 45.38 -22.40 36.15
C ALA A 236 45.02 -22.67 37.62
N SER A 237 44.42 -23.80 37.90
CA SER A 237 44.12 -24.31 39.27
C SER A 237 43.12 -23.46 40.06
N ILE A 238 42.12 -22.85 39.37
CA ILE A 238 41.01 -22.18 40.05
C ILE A 238 40.15 -23.18 40.83
N PRO A 239 39.47 -22.76 41.92
CA PRO A 239 38.44 -23.60 42.57
C PRO A 239 37.26 -23.88 41.64
N LEU A 240 36.73 -25.10 41.74
CA LEU A 240 35.52 -25.49 40.96
C LEU A 240 34.33 -24.59 41.29
N ASP A 241 34.19 -24.17 42.56
CA ASP A 241 33.09 -23.27 42.97
C ASP A 241 33.15 -21.91 42.26
N ASP A 242 34.33 -21.34 42.06
CA ASP A 242 34.52 -20.09 41.32
C ASP A 242 34.18 -20.25 39.85
N LEU A 243 34.53 -21.38 39.22
CA LEU A 243 34.13 -21.70 37.85
C LEU A 243 32.61 -21.77 37.72
N LEU A 244 31.94 -22.50 38.62
CA LEU A 244 30.49 -22.65 38.60
C LEU A 244 29.77 -21.34 38.95
N HIS A 245 30.39 -20.49 39.78
CA HIS A 245 29.88 -19.15 40.07
C HIS A 245 29.85 -18.27 38.81
N VAL A 246 30.87 -18.34 37.97
CA VAL A 246 30.90 -17.65 36.66
C VAL A 246 29.78 -18.17 35.75
N TYR A 247 29.55 -19.48 35.71
CA TYR A 247 28.43 -20.04 34.94
C TYR A 247 27.06 -19.54 35.46
N ALA A 248 26.89 -19.37 36.77
CA ALA A 248 25.67 -18.80 37.34
C ALA A 248 25.45 -17.34 36.92
N ILE A 249 26.51 -16.51 36.90
CA ILE A 249 26.43 -15.13 36.41
C ILE A 249 26.07 -15.10 34.93
N GLN A 250 26.73 -15.92 34.10
CA GLN A 250 26.44 -16.02 32.69
C GLN A 250 24.99 -16.45 32.44
N GLY A 251 24.49 -17.45 33.17
CA GLY A 251 23.11 -17.90 33.13
C GLY A 251 22.08 -16.82 33.47
N ALA A 252 22.41 -15.97 34.46
CA ALA A 252 21.54 -14.85 34.83
C ALA A 252 21.45 -13.80 33.71
N VAL A 253 22.56 -13.49 33.05
CA VAL A 253 22.58 -12.54 31.92
C VAL A 253 21.86 -13.08 30.71
N VAL A 254 21.94 -14.38 30.46
CA VAL A 254 21.27 -15.03 29.32
C VAL A 254 19.74 -14.92 29.36
N VAL A 255 19.11 -14.72 30.53
CA VAL A 255 17.66 -14.48 30.68
C VAL A 255 17.18 -13.30 29.83
N LEU A 256 18.05 -12.34 29.53
CA LEU A 256 17.72 -11.19 28.67
C LEU A 256 17.27 -11.62 27.26
N VAL A 257 17.78 -12.73 26.73
CA VAL A 257 17.45 -13.21 25.38
C VAL A 257 15.99 -13.65 25.27
N PRO A 258 15.49 -14.62 26.08
CA PRO A 258 14.08 -14.97 26.02
C PRO A 258 13.15 -13.82 26.40
N LEU A 259 13.54 -12.93 27.33
CA LEU A 259 12.74 -11.75 27.67
C LEU A 259 12.58 -10.79 26.49
N THR A 260 13.65 -10.50 25.76
CA THR A 260 13.58 -9.61 24.60
C THR A 260 12.83 -10.24 23.43
N LEU A 261 12.93 -11.54 23.24
CA LEU A 261 12.14 -12.28 22.24
C LEU A 261 10.66 -12.29 22.59
N LEU A 262 10.29 -12.52 23.83
CA LEU A 262 8.92 -12.43 24.32
C LEU A 262 8.37 -11.01 24.17
N ALA A 263 9.16 -10.00 24.58
CA ALA A 263 8.78 -8.61 24.43
C ALA A 263 8.58 -8.22 22.95
N SER A 264 9.44 -8.70 22.06
CA SER A 264 9.29 -8.48 20.61
C SER A 264 8.06 -9.16 20.05
N GLY A 265 7.79 -10.41 20.43
CA GLY A 265 6.57 -11.12 20.08
C GLY A 265 5.31 -10.45 20.61
N LEU A 266 5.33 -9.96 21.85
CA LEU A 266 4.22 -9.23 22.46
C LEU A 266 3.96 -7.89 21.74
N ARG A 267 5.03 -7.16 21.36
CA ARG A 267 4.90 -5.93 20.53
C ARG A 267 4.22 -6.19 19.20
N VAL A 268 4.57 -7.28 18.51
CA VAL A 268 3.89 -7.68 17.27
C VAL A 268 2.40 -7.93 17.53
N ARG A 269 2.05 -8.66 18.60
CA ARG A 269 0.66 -8.93 18.96
C ARG A 269 -0.12 -7.68 19.35
N ILE A 270 0.49 -6.78 20.10
CA ILE A 270 -0.12 -5.48 20.43
C ILE A 270 -0.32 -4.65 19.15
N ALA A 271 0.65 -4.65 18.24
CA ALA A 271 0.52 -3.99 16.95
C ALA A 271 -0.64 -4.57 16.14
N GLU A 272 -0.77 -5.91 16.02
CA GLU A 272 -1.89 -6.57 15.35
C GLU A 272 -3.25 -6.16 15.96
N LEU A 273 -3.37 -6.11 17.29
CA LEU A 273 -4.60 -5.71 18.00
C LEU A 273 -4.89 -4.20 17.82
N THR A 274 -3.85 -3.38 17.84
CA THR A 274 -3.99 -1.92 17.66
C THR A 274 -4.41 -1.60 16.24
N VAL A 275 -3.84 -2.31 15.26
CA VAL A 275 -4.20 -2.24 13.84
C VAL A 275 -5.67 -2.60 13.64
N ALA A 276 -6.09 -3.73 14.20
CA ALA A 276 -7.50 -4.15 14.16
C ALA A 276 -8.42 -3.11 14.82
N GLY A 277 -8.02 -2.55 15.97
CA GLY A 277 -8.78 -1.51 16.66
C GLY A 277 -8.87 -0.18 15.90
N ARG A 278 -7.84 0.22 15.17
CA ARG A 278 -7.86 1.41 14.31
C ARG A 278 -8.75 1.22 13.09
N MET A 279 -8.66 0.07 12.43
CA MET A 279 -9.51 -0.28 11.29
C MET A 279 -11.00 -0.38 11.67
N LEU A 280 -11.33 -0.94 12.84
CA LEU A 280 -12.70 -1.02 13.33
C LEU A 280 -13.32 0.36 13.65
N ARG A 281 -12.51 1.39 13.92
CA ARG A 281 -13.01 2.78 14.14
C ARG A 281 -13.36 3.50 12.84
N LEU A 282 -13.03 2.96 11.67
CA LEU A 282 -13.44 3.47 10.36
C LEU A 282 -14.89 3.09 10.02
N THR A 283 -15.82 3.13 10.99
CA THR A 283 -17.21 2.69 10.84
C THR A 283 -18.15 3.72 10.20
N ALA A 284 -17.70 4.95 9.91
CA ALA A 284 -18.45 5.95 9.15
C ALA A 284 -18.23 5.74 7.64
N PRO A 285 -19.08 6.25 6.73
CA PRO A 285 -18.84 6.18 5.29
C PRO A 285 -17.49 6.85 4.98
N VAL A 286 -16.48 6.01 4.79
CA VAL A 286 -15.09 6.45 4.61
C VAL A 286 -14.82 6.49 3.12
N SER A 287 -14.27 7.58 2.61
CA SER A 287 -13.86 7.64 1.21
C SER A 287 -12.77 6.60 0.92
N VAL A 288 -12.73 6.17 -0.34
CA VAL A 288 -11.79 5.14 -0.83
C VAL A 288 -10.34 5.49 -0.49
N GLU A 289 -9.98 6.78 -0.62
CA GLU A 289 -8.64 7.29 -0.31
C GLU A 289 -8.32 7.16 1.19
N ARG A 290 -9.29 7.42 2.07
CA ARG A 290 -9.07 7.27 3.52
C ARG A 290 -8.80 5.83 3.94
N VAL A 291 -9.42 4.85 3.25
CA VAL A 291 -9.13 3.43 3.51
C VAL A 291 -7.69 3.10 3.11
N ARG A 292 -7.24 3.56 1.93
CA ARG A 292 -5.86 3.42 1.49
C ARG A 292 -4.89 4.07 2.46
N ASP A 293 -5.14 5.33 2.83
CA ASP A 293 -4.24 6.09 3.69
C ASP A 293 -4.19 5.52 5.11
N ALA A 294 -5.31 5.01 5.63
CA ALA A 294 -5.34 4.29 6.90
C ALA A 294 -4.53 2.98 6.85
N LEU A 295 -4.57 2.25 5.73
CA LEU A 295 -3.74 1.06 5.54
C LEU A 295 -2.25 1.42 5.43
N ARG A 296 -1.90 2.52 4.73
CA ARG A 296 -0.52 3.06 4.68
C ARG A 296 0.02 3.40 6.07
N ASP A 297 -0.77 4.09 6.87
CA ASP A 297 -0.40 4.49 8.23
C ASP A 297 -0.24 3.27 9.14
N VAL A 298 -1.17 2.34 9.06
CA VAL A 298 -1.22 1.15 9.91
C VAL A 298 -0.09 0.18 9.58
N LEU A 299 0.19 -0.05 8.29
CA LEU A 299 1.25 -0.93 7.83
C LEU A 299 2.61 -0.23 7.73
N HIS A 300 2.66 1.09 7.99
CA HIS A 300 3.86 1.92 7.85
C HIS A 300 4.52 1.79 6.47
N ASP A 301 3.70 1.66 5.43
CA ASP A 301 4.12 1.56 4.05
C ASP A 301 3.49 2.71 3.22
N PRO A 302 4.21 3.81 3.00
CA PRO A 302 3.71 4.93 2.21
C PRO A 302 3.55 4.58 0.72
N THR A 303 4.15 3.48 0.27
CA THR A 303 4.09 3.03 -1.13
C THR A 303 2.93 2.10 -1.42
N LEU A 304 2.09 1.78 -0.41
CA LEU A 304 0.94 0.91 -0.55
C LEU A 304 -0.03 1.49 -1.57
N GLU A 305 -0.43 0.66 -2.56
CA GLU A 305 -1.49 0.95 -3.51
C GLU A 305 -2.64 -0.04 -3.33
N LEU A 306 -3.85 0.42 -3.66
CA LEU A 306 -5.09 -0.34 -3.47
C LEU A 306 -5.95 -0.25 -4.72
N TRP A 307 -6.30 -1.40 -5.28
CA TRP A 307 -7.16 -1.52 -6.44
C TRP A 307 -8.38 -2.37 -6.11
N PHE A 308 -9.56 -1.92 -6.49
CA PHE A 308 -10.83 -2.57 -6.17
C PHE A 308 -11.37 -3.32 -7.38
N TRP A 309 -11.94 -4.48 -7.14
CA TRP A 309 -12.63 -5.22 -8.19
C TRP A 309 -13.96 -4.54 -8.54
N ALA A 310 -14.16 -4.22 -9.80
CA ALA A 310 -15.40 -3.68 -10.35
C ALA A 310 -16.16 -4.79 -11.11
N PRO A 311 -17.18 -5.42 -10.51
CA PRO A 311 -17.86 -6.59 -11.10
C PRO A 311 -18.54 -6.27 -12.43
N THR A 312 -19.06 -5.07 -12.60
CA THR A 312 -19.74 -4.60 -13.82
C THR A 312 -18.79 -4.46 -15.00
N GLU A 313 -17.51 -4.18 -14.74
CA GLU A 313 -16.51 -3.95 -15.78
C GLU A 313 -15.59 -5.16 -15.96
N GLY A 314 -15.59 -6.10 -15.00
CA GLY A 314 -14.73 -7.29 -15.02
C GLY A 314 -13.24 -6.96 -14.90
N THR A 315 -12.90 -5.80 -14.31
CA THR A 315 -11.53 -5.32 -14.17
C THR A 315 -11.28 -4.69 -12.79
N TYR A 316 -10.03 -4.46 -12.46
CA TYR A 316 -9.66 -3.70 -11.26
C TYR A 316 -9.64 -2.21 -11.57
N VAL A 317 -10.06 -1.39 -10.60
CA VAL A 317 -10.06 0.08 -10.70
C VAL A 317 -9.27 0.69 -9.56
N ASP A 318 -8.64 1.84 -9.82
CA ASP A 318 -7.94 2.63 -8.80
C ASP A 318 -8.94 3.36 -7.87
N THR A 319 -8.42 4.13 -6.92
CA THR A 319 -9.23 4.92 -5.98
C THR A 319 -10.07 6.01 -6.67
N ALA A 320 -9.72 6.40 -7.90
CA ALA A 320 -10.47 7.37 -8.71
C ALA A 320 -11.45 6.70 -9.70
N GLY A 321 -11.59 5.37 -9.68
CA GLY A 321 -12.46 4.61 -10.58
C GLY A 321 -11.89 4.37 -11.96
N ARG A 322 -10.59 4.60 -12.20
CA ARG A 322 -9.93 4.36 -13.49
C ARG A 322 -9.50 2.91 -13.61
N PRO A 323 -9.72 2.24 -14.75
CA PRO A 323 -9.33 0.85 -14.94
C PRO A 323 -7.80 0.69 -14.85
N VAL A 324 -7.40 -0.37 -14.18
CA VAL A 324 -6.00 -0.78 -14.04
C VAL A 324 -5.84 -2.14 -14.72
N ASP A 325 -4.86 -2.25 -15.62
CA ASP A 325 -4.58 -3.49 -16.34
C ASP A 325 -3.86 -4.47 -15.40
N LEU A 326 -4.65 -5.26 -14.71
CA LEU A 326 -4.20 -6.35 -13.84
C LEU A 326 -4.82 -7.64 -14.35
N ASP A 327 -3.98 -8.58 -14.75
CA ASP A 327 -4.45 -9.89 -15.15
C ASP A 327 -5.19 -10.56 -13.96
N PRO A 328 -6.49 -10.87 -14.09
CA PRO A 328 -7.28 -11.47 -13.01
C PRO A 328 -6.77 -12.85 -12.59
N ASP A 329 -6.04 -13.56 -13.46
CA ASP A 329 -5.54 -14.91 -13.21
C ASP A 329 -4.07 -14.96 -12.77
N THR A 330 -3.34 -13.86 -12.83
CA THR A 330 -1.95 -13.87 -12.33
C THR A 330 -1.99 -14.17 -10.84
N SER A 331 -1.43 -15.32 -10.45
CA SER A 331 -1.36 -15.78 -9.06
C SER A 331 -0.59 -14.75 -8.22
N ALA A 332 -1.33 -13.82 -7.61
CA ALA A 332 -0.76 -12.75 -6.77
C ALA A 332 -0.08 -13.29 -5.50
N ASP A 333 -0.25 -14.58 -5.19
CA ASP A 333 0.26 -15.20 -3.96
C ASP A 333 1.67 -15.79 -4.07
N ASP A 334 2.22 -16.03 -5.27
CA ASP A 334 3.43 -16.87 -5.42
C ASP A 334 4.61 -16.28 -6.22
N GLY A 335 4.55 -15.09 -6.75
CA GLY A 335 5.64 -14.53 -7.54
C GLY A 335 6.24 -13.24 -6.97
N PRO A 336 7.56 -13.00 -7.09
CA PRO A 336 8.07 -11.64 -7.03
C PRO A 336 7.43 -10.90 -8.21
N ALA A 337 6.75 -9.78 -7.97
CA ALA A 337 6.50 -8.82 -9.02
C ALA A 337 7.88 -8.47 -9.61
N ASP A 338 8.06 -8.67 -10.90
CA ASP A 338 9.36 -8.60 -11.59
C ASP A 338 9.94 -7.17 -11.63
N ASP A 339 9.26 -6.20 -11.02
CA ASP A 339 9.64 -4.80 -10.93
C ASP A 339 9.79 -4.34 -9.47
N GLY A 340 11.03 -4.34 -8.98
CA GLY A 340 11.39 -3.54 -7.80
C GLY A 340 11.06 -4.13 -6.42
N GLY A 341 10.75 -5.42 -6.28
CA GLY A 341 10.57 -6.06 -4.97
C GLY A 341 9.24 -5.72 -4.29
N ARG A 342 8.21 -5.37 -5.03
CA ARG A 342 6.85 -5.16 -4.51
C ARG A 342 6.11 -6.51 -4.40
N TRP A 343 5.16 -6.57 -3.46
CA TRP A 343 4.35 -7.75 -3.18
C TRP A 343 2.86 -7.42 -3.33
N ARG A 344 2.14 -8.23 -4.12
CA ARG A 344 0.69 -8.10 -4.31
C ARG A 344 -0.04 -9.14 -3.47
N HIS A 345 -1.06 -8.70 -2.76
CA HIS A 345 -1.92 -9.55 -1.95
C HIS A 345 -3.38 -9.38 -2.36
N ARG A 346 -4.05 -10.50 -2.69
CA ARG A 346 -5.49 -10.51 -3.03
C ARG A 346 -6.34 -10.54 -1.78
N VAL A 347 -7.27 -9.62 -1.70
CA VAL A 347 -8.30 -9.59 -0.68
C VAL A 347 -9.58 -10.17 -1.26
N ARG A 348 -10.16 -11.14 -0.56
CA ARG A 348 -11.44 -11.73 -0.92
C ARG A 348 -12.50 -11.33 0.10
N GLY A 349 -13.71 -11.07 -0.37
CA GLY A 349 -14.87 -10.82 0.48
C GLY A 349 -15.30 -12.06 1.26
N ALA A 350 -16.26 -11.89 2.15
CA ALA A 350 -16.79 -12.98 2.99
C ALA A 350 -17.41 -14.14 2.17
N SER A 351 -17.92 -13.86 0.98
CA SER A 351 -18.46 -14.82 -0.01
C SER A 351 -17.39 -15.54 -0.83
N GLY A 352 -16.11 -15.14 -0.73
CA GLY A 352 -15.00 -15.67 -1.52
C GLY A 352 -14.78 -14.94 -2.84
N GLU A 353 -15.59 -13.95 -3.17
CA GLU A 353 -15.44 -13.11 -4.35
C GLU A 353 -14.22 -12.17 -4.27
N PRO A 354 -13.63 -11.80 -5.41
CA PRO A 354 -12.54 -10.82 -5.41
C PRO A 354 -13.05 -9.47 -4.91
N LEU A 355 -12.35 -8.88 -3.93
CA LEU A 355 -12.69 -7.60 -3.33
C LEU A 355 -11.71 -6.52 -3.77
N ALA A 356 -10.43 -6.74 -3.55
CA ALA A 356 -9.37 -5.81 -3.87
C ALA A 356 -8.03 -6.52 -4.05
N VAL A 357 -7.08 -5.83 -4.68
CA VAL A 357 -5.66 -6.17 -4.67
C VAL A 357 -4.92 -5.06 -3.95
N VAL A 358 -4.07 -5.45 -2.99
CA VAL A 358 -3.20 -4.54 -2.26
C VAL A 358 -1.77 -4.79 -2.71
N GLU A 359 -1.11 -3.78 -3.23
CA GLU A 359 0.31 -3.82 -3.55
C GLU A 359 1.11 -3.17 -2.43
N LEU A 360 2.10 -3.89 -1.92
CA LEU A 360 2.85 -3.59 -0.71
C LEU A 360 4.35 -3.64 -1.00
N GLY A 361 5.14 -2.96 -0.19
CA GLY A 361 6.59 -3.13 -0.19
C GLY A 361 6.97 -4.57 0.18
N GLY A 362 7.95 -5.16 -0.53
CA GLY A 362 8.36 -6.56 -0.36
C GLY A 362 8.77 -6.94 1.07
N ALA A 363 9.18 -5.97 1.89
CA ALA A 363 9.50 -6.17 3.30
C ALA A 363 8.28 -6.64 4.14
N LEU A 364 7.06 -6.31 3.74
CA LEU A 364 5.83 -6.72 4.41
C LEU A 364 5.43 -8.17 4.13
N ARG A 365 6.00 -8.81 3.12
CA ARG A 365 5.81 -10.23 2.82
C ARG A 365 6.18 -11.13 4.00
N ASP A 366 7.19 -10.73 4.77
CA ASP A 366 7.62 -11.45 5.96
C ASP A 366 6.68 -11.26 7.16
N HIS A 367 5.79 -10.27 7.08
CA HIS A 367 4.80 -9.93 8.09
C HIS A 367 3.36 -10.14 7.59
N GLY A 368 3.15 -11.19 6.79
CA GLY A 368 1.84 -11.52 6.20
C GLY A 368 0.71 -11.61 7.22
N SER A 369 0.98 -12.06 8.46
CA SER A 369 -0.02 -12.08 9.53
C SER A 369 -0.51 -10.69 9.95
N LEU A 370 0.38 -9.69 9.95
CA LEU A 370 0.03 -8.29 10.24
C LEU A 370 -0.83 -7.71 9.11
N VAL A 371 -0.46 -7.99 7.86
CA VAL A 371 -1.22 -7.56 6.68
C VAL A 371 -2.60 -8.22 6.69
N GLU A 372 -2.67 -9.54 6.91
CA GLU A 372 -3.93 -10.28 6.99
C GLU A 372 -4.82 -9.76 8.14
N ALA A 373 -4.26 -9.48 9.32
CA ALA A 373 -5.00 -8.89 10.43
C ALA A 373 -5.56 -7.50 10.09
N ALA A 374 -4.78 -6.65 9.41
CA ALA A 374 -5.22 -5.34 8.95
C ALA A 374 -6.37 -5.44 7.94
N LEU A 375 -6.25 -6.34 6.97
CA LEU A 375 -7.24 -6.54 5.91
C LEU A 375 -8.53 -7.17 6.44
N VAL A 376 -8.42 -8.16 7.33
CA VAL A 376 -9.60 -8.78 7.98
C VAL A 376 -10.33 -7.76 8.85
N ALA A 377 -9.59 -6.96 9.62
CA ALA A 377 -10.20 -5.91 10.45
C ALA A 377 -10.82 -4.78 9.61
N GLY A 378 -10.21 -4.46 8.46
CA GLY A 378 -10.70 -3.47 7.50
C GLY A 378 -11.75 -4.01 6.51
N GLY A 379 -12.15 -5.27 6.60
CA GLY A 379 -12.98 -5.94 5.58
C GLY A 379 -14.25 -5.17 5.22
N ARG A 380 -15.01 -4.69 6.21
CA ARG A 380 -16.21 -3.87 5.96
C ARG A 380 -15.90 -2.51 5.31
N ALA A 381 -14.80 -1.87 5.71
CA ALA A 381 -14.38 -0.60 5.10
C ALA A 381 -13.94 -0.83 3.64
N LEU A 382 -13.26 -1.94 3.37
CA LEU A 382 -12.87 -2.34 2.01
C LEU A 382 -14.09 -2.69 1.15
N GLU A 383 -15.09 -3.40 1.67
CA GLU A 383 -16.36 -3.69 0.96
C GLU A 383 -17.10 -2.39 0.61
N THR A 384 -17.19 -1.45 1.55
CA THR A 384 -17.81 -0.15 1.31
C THR A 384 -17.02 0.66 0.27
N ALA A 385 -15.70 0.65 0.36
CA ALA A 385 -14.82 1.33 -0.58
C ALA A 385 -14.91 0.72 -1.99
N GLN A 386 -15.04 -0.60 -2.11
CA GLN A 386 -15.29 -1.29 -3.40
C GLN A 386 -16.57 -0.79 -4.05
N LEU A 387 -17.66 -0.73 -3.29
CA LEU A 387 -18.94 -0.23 -3.81
C LEU A 387 -18.84 1.23 -4.29
N GLN A 388 -18.14 2.08 -3.54
CA GLN A 388 -17.91 3.47 -3.93
C GLN A 388 -17.03 3.57 -5.18
N ALA A 389 -15.93 2.81 -5.25
CA ALA A 389 -15.05 2.76 -6.43
C ALA A 389 -15.83 2.29 -7.68
N GLY A 390 -16.70 1.28 -7.55
CA GLY A 390 -17.58 0.81 -8.61
C GLY A 390 -18.58 1.88 -9.09
N VAL A 391 -19.17 2.65 -8.16
CA VAL A 391 -20.05 3.77 -8.51
C VAL A 391 -19.27 4.87 -9.23
N HIS A 392 -18.06 5.21 -8.78
CA HIS A 392 -17.21 6.19 -9.47
C HIS A 392 -16.85 5.72 -10.89
N ALA A 393 -16.48 4.45 -11.06
CA ALA A 393 -16.17 3.88 -12.38
C ALA A 393 -17.40 3.96 -13.30
N GLY A 394 -18.59 3.56 -12.83
CA GLY A 394 -19.82 3.67 -13.59
C GLY A 394 -20.18 5.10 -13.99
N LEU A 395 -20.00 6.07 -13.09
CA LEU A 395 -20.23 7.49 -13.38
C LEU A 395 -19.27 8.01 -14.46
N GLU A 396 -17.99 7.67 -14.39
CA GLU A 396 -17.01 8.07 -15.41
C GLU A 396 -17.32 7.41 -16.78
N GLN A 397 -17.81 6.18 -16.78
CA GLN A 397 -18.23 5.50 -18.01
C GLN A 397 -19.44 6.19 -18.66
N VAL A 398 -20.44 6.56 -17.86
CA VAL A 398 -21.61 7.31 -18.34
C VAL A 398 -21.18 8.67 -18.89
N ARG A 399 -20.32 9.39 -18.19
CA ARG A 399 -19.76 10.68 -18.65
C ARG A 399 -18.99 10.53 -19.96
N ALA A 400 -18.17 9.49 -20.08
CA ALA A 400 -17.43 9.21 -21.30
C ALA A 400 -18.35 8.85 -22.48
N ALA A 401 -19.42 8.09 -22.22
CA ALA A 401 -20.43 7.76 -23.23
C ALA A 401 -21.19 9.01 -23.69
N TYR A 402 -21.59 9.87 -22.76
CA TYR A 402 -22.26 11.13 -23.08
C TYR A 402 -21.37 12.06 -23.91
N ARG A 403 -20.09 12.22 -23.53
CA ARG A 403 -19.12 12.99 -24.34
C ARG A 403 -19.00 12.45 -25.77
N ARG A 404 -18.97 11.13 -25.95
CA ARG A 404 -18.93 10.52 -27.30
C ARG A 404 -20.21 10.82 -28.08
N LEU A 405 -21.39 10.77 -27.44
CA LEU A 405 -22.67 11.09 -28.07
C LEU A 405 -22.71 12.54 -28.55
N VAL A 406 -22.30 13.49 -27.68
CA VAL A 406 -22.26 14.93 -28.01
C VAL A 406 -21.30 15.19 -29.19
N ARG A 407 -20.15 14.57 -29.21
CA ARG A 407 -19.18 14.69 -30.31
C ARG A 407 -19.75 14.11 -31.62
N ALA A 408 -20.42 12.95 -31.55
CA ALA A 408 -21.05 12.33 -32.72
C ALA A 408 -22.19 13.20 -33.27
N GLU A 409 -23.04 13.75 -32.40
CA GLU A 409 -24.12 14.68 -32.80
C GLU A 409 -23.56 15.93 -33.45
N THR A 410 -22.51 16.54 -32.88
CA THR A 410 -21.86 17.74 -33.44
C THR A 410 -21.25 17.44 -34.81
N ALA A 411 -20.53 16.33 -34.95
CA ALA A 411 -19.95 15.92 -36.22
C ALA A 411 -21.02 15.65 -37.31
N GLU A 412 -22.14 15.05 -36.93
CA GLU A 412 -23.25 14.80 -37.86
C GLU A 412 -23.92 16.12 -38.29
N ARG A 413 -24.14 17.05 -37.37
CA ARG A 413 -24.66 18.39 -37.70
C ARG A 413 -23.71 19.13 -38.64
N GLU A 414 -22.40 19.09 -38.41
CA GLU A 414 -21.40 19.70 -39.31
C GLU A 414 -21.41 19.05 -40.70
N ARG A 415 -21.62 17.73 -40.77
CA ARG A 415 -21.73 17.01 -42.03
C ARG A 415 -22.99 17.44 -42.81
N LEU A 416 -24.15 17.45 -42.14
CA LEU A 416 -25.40 17.88 -42.73
C LEU A 416 -25.35 19.33 -43.22
N ALA A 417 -24.73 20.22 -42.46
CA ALA A 417 -24.52 21.62 -42.84
C ALA A 417 -23.69 21.75 -44.14
N ARG A 418 -22.62 20.98 -44.28
CA ARG A 418 -21.79 20.94 -45.49
C ARG A 418 -22.53 20.34 -46.67
N ASP A 419 -23.25 19.24 -46.50
CA ASP A 419 -24.01 18.59 -47.55
C ASP A 419 -25.13 19.51 -48.08
N LEU A 420 -25.79 20.29 -47.19
CA LEU A 420 -26.76 21.30 -47.54
C LEU A 420 -26.11 22.48 -48.30
N HIS A 421 -24.95 22.96 -47.82
CA HIS A 421 -24.24 24.06 -48.44
C HIS A 421 -23.73 23.71 -49.85
N ASP A 422 -23.04 22.58 -49.99
CA ASP A 422 -22.36 22.23 -51.25
C ASP A 422 -23.30 21.56 -52.27
N GLY A 423 -24.21 20.69 -51.79
CA GLY A 423 -25.08 19.95 -52.68
C GLY A 423 -26.33 20.72 -53.14
N ALA A 424 -27.12 21.23 -52.17
CA ALA A 424 -28.40 21.88 -52.50
C ALA A 424 -28.18 23.29 -53.07
N GLN A 425 -27.29 24.10 -52.48
CA GLN A 425 -27.04 25.48 -52.96
C GLN A 425 -26.47 25.51 -54.36
N GLN A 426 -25.53 24.61 -54.71
CA GLN A 426 -24.96 24.56 -56.05
C GLN A 426 -25.99 24.21 -57.12
N ARG A 427 -26.90 23.24 -56.83
CA ARG A 427 -27.98 22.86 -57.77
C ARG A 427 -28.99 23.98 -57.98
N LEU A 428 -29.35 24.68 -56.90
CA LEU A 428 -30.29 25.81 -56.99
C LEU A 428 -29.68 27.01 -57.71
N LEU A 429 -28.38 27.27 -57.54
CA LEU A 429 -27.67 28.29 -58.29
C LEU A 429 -27.60 27.97 -59.78
N ALA A 430 -27.33 26.71 -60.13
CA ALA A 430 -27.37 26.25 -61.53
C ALA A 430 -28.74 26.43 -62.17
N LEU A 431 -29.81 26.09 -61.43
CA LEU A 431 -31.19 26.30 -61.88
C LEU A 431 -31.50 27.77 -62.07
N GLY A 432 -31.02 28.67 -61.17
CA GLY A 432 -31.15 30.11 -61.30
C GLY A 432 -30.47 30.66 -62.54
N ALA A 433 -29.29 30.13 -62.90
CA ALA A 433 -28.57 30.46 -64.10
C ALA A 433 -29.34 30.02 -65.39
N MET A 434 -29.89 28.81 -65.36
CA MET A 434 -30.73 28.29 -66.46
C MET A 434 -31.97 29.15 -66.70
N LEU A 435 -32.67 29.56 -65.64
CA LEU A 435 -33.82 30.46 -65.72
C LEU A 435 -33.43 31.84 -66.25
N GLY A 436 -32.24 32.36 -65.87
CA GLY A 436 -31.70 33.58 -66.40
C GLY A 436 -31.39 33.52 -67.91
N THR A 437 -30.88 32.38 -68.38
CA THR A 437 -30.64 32.16 -69.81
C THR A 437 -31.95 32.07 -70.56
N LEU A 438 -32.99 31.38 -70.03
CA LEU A 438 -34.29 31.30 -70.60
C LEU A 438 -34.95 32.69 -70.75
N GLU A 439 -34.87 33.52 -69.70
CA GLU A 439 -35.38 34.90 -69.72
C GLU A 439 -34.67 35.76 -70.81
N ALA A 440 -33.35 35.55 -71.01
CA ALA A 440 -32.60 36.33 -72.02
C ALA A 440 -32.92 35.92 -73.48
N VAL A 441 -33.16 34.62 -73.73
CA VAL A 441 -33.28 34.07 -75.09
C VAL A 441 -34.71 34.04 -75.60
N THR A 442 -35.74 33.94 -74.70
CA THR A 442 -37.14 33.85 -75.13
C THR A 442 -37.65 35.18 -75.66
N GLY A 443 -38.35 35.15 -76.80
CA GLY A 443 -39.05 36.29 -77.36
C GLY A 443 -40.46 36.48 -76.82
N ASP A 444 -41.05 35.50 -76.09
CA ASP A 444 -42.38 35.51 -75.52
C ASP A 444 -42.49 36.25 -74.19
N PRO A 445 -43.30 37.34 -74.09
CA PRO A 445 -43.43 38.14 -72.86
C PRO A 445 -43.98 37.32 -71.68
N ALA A 446 -44.90 36.36 -71.95
CA ALA A 446 -45.47 35.55 -70.87
C ALA A 446 -44.43 34.59 -70.27
N VAL A 447 -43.61 34.00 -71.09
CA VAL A 447 -42.54 33.11 -70.65
C VAL A 447 -41.45 33.90 -69.86
N LYS A 448 -41.16 35.15 -70.25
CA LYS A 448 -40.24 36.05 -69.48
C LYS A 448 -40.74 36.33 -68.08
N GLU A 449 -42.06 36.63 -67.99
CA GLU A 449 -42.70 36.94 -66.71
C GLU A 449 -42.63 35.72 -65.74
N HIS A 450 -42.98 34.51 -66.27
CA HIS A 450 -42.87 33.27 -65.46
C HIS A 450 -41.44 32.95 -65.07
N ALA A 451 -40.47 33.14 -65.95
CA ALA A 451 -39.08 32.90 -65.63
C ALA A 451 -38.57 33.86 -64.54
N ARG A 452 -39.00 35.12 -64.54
CA ARG A 452 -38.71 36.09 -63.47
C ARG A 452 -39.31 35.71 -62.12
N ALA A 453 -40.60 35.31 -62.13
CA ALA A 453 -41.31 34.86 -60.94
C ALA A 453 -40.58 33.64 -60.30
N CYS A 454 -40.25 32.62 -61.12
CA CYS A 454 -39.49 31.45 -60.64
C CYS A 454 -38.09 31.82 -60.09
N ARG A 455 -37.41 32.76 -60.69
CA ARG A 455 -36.10 33.26 -60.15
C ARG A 455 -36.25 34.00 -58.84
N ALA A 456 -37.31 34.77 -58.66
CA ALA A 456 -37.57 35.44 -57.39
C ALA A 456 -37.82 34.46 -56.27
N GLU A 457 -38.67 33.45 -56.51
CA GLU A 457 -38.96 32.36 -55.58
C GLU A 457 -37.70 31.55 -55.22
N LEU A 458 -36.88 31.24 -56.25
CA LEU A 458 -35.62 30.52 -56.04
C LEU A 458 -34.62 31.32 -55.24
N LYS A 459 -34.56 32.65 -55.42
CA LYS A 459 -33.70 33.54 -54.65
C LYS A 459 -34.10 33.58 -53.18
N GLU A 460 -35.39 33.57 -52.91
CA GLU A 460 -35.96 33.49 -51.56
C GLU A 460 -35.68 32.14 -50.88
N ALA A 461 -35.90 31.03 -51.60
CA ALA A 461 -35.57 29.70 -51.14
C ALA A 461 -34.07 29.53 -50.83
N LEU A 462 -33.19 30.08 -51.66
CA LEU A 462 -31.75 30.12 -51.41
C LEU A 462 -31.41 30.93 -50.17
N ALA A 463 -32.09 32.06 -49.92
CA ALA A 463 -31.88 32.86 -48.72
C ALA A 463 -32.32 32.12 -47.45
N GLN A 464 -33.47 31.44 -47.49
CA GLN A 464 -33.96 30.60 -46.39
C GLN A 464 -32.99 29.44 -46.11
N LEU A 465 -32.55 28.73 -47.15
CA LEU A 465 -31.60 27.62 -47.02
C LEU A 465 -30.27 28.07 -46.41
N ARG A 466 -29.76 29.27 -46.79
CA ARG A 466 -28.56 29.87 -46.19
C ARG A 466 -28.76 30.30 -44.74
N ALA A 467 -29.99 30.70 -44.38
CA ALA A 467 -30.31 31.01 -43.01
C ALA A 467 -30.31 29.74 -42.15
N LEU A 468 -30.92 28.66 -42.62
CA LEU A 468 -30.96 27.35 -41.97
C LEU A 468 -29.52 26.76 -41.79
N ALA A 469 -28.71 26.84 -42.84
CA ALA A 469 -27.33 26.34 -42.77
C ALA A 469 -26.46 27.15 -41.79
N ARG A 470 -26.75 28.43 -41.58
CA ARG A 470 -26.06 29.29 -40.59
C ARG A 470 -26.48 29.00 -39.13
N GLU A 471 -27.65 28.45 -38.89
CA GLU A 471 -28.11 28.02 -37.57
C GLU A 471 -27.32 26.81 -37.05
N VAL A 472 -26.74 26.02 -37.94
CA VAL A 472 -26.07 24.75 -37.58
C VAL A 472 -24.65 24.95 -37.02
N GLN A 473 -23.86 25.88 -37.55
CA GLN A 473 -22.59 26.38 -36.94
C GLN A 473 -22.08 27.62 -37.67
N PRO A 474 -21.88 28.77 -36.97
CA PRO A 474 -21.33 29.93 -37.67
C PRO A 474 -19.86 29.72 -37.97
N ALA A 475 -19.45 29.98 -39.22
CA ALA A 475 -18.02 30.04 -39.56
C ALA A 475 -17.25 31.05 -38.70
N LEU A 476 -17.90 32.09 -38.22
CA LEU A 476 -17.42 33.08 -37.26
C LEU A 476 -16.97 32.48 -35.93
N LEU A 477 -17.67 31.49 -35.40
CA LEU A 477 -17.24 30.84 -34.15
C LEU A 477 -15.88 30.14 -34.32
N VAL A 478 -15.67 29.51 -35.47
CA VAL A 478 -14.41 28.81 -35.75
C VAL A 478 -13.27 29.78 -36.04
N GLN A 479 -13.54 30.89 -36.79
CA GLN A 479 -12.53 31.85 -37.22
C GLN A 479 -12.25 32.91 -36.16
N ASP A 480 -13.31 33.52 -35.60
CA ASP A 480 -13.21 34.75 -34.80
C ASP A 480 -13.60 34.52 -33.31
N GLY A 481 -14.18 33.36 -32.95
CA GLY A 481 -14.49 32.98 -31.58
C GLY A 481 -15.92 33.34 -31.11
N LEU A 482 -16.15 33.19 -29.79
CA LEU A 482 -17.48 33.33 -29.17
C LEU A 482 -18.07 34.74 -29.31
N GLY A 483 -17.30 35.80 -29.11
CA GLY A 483 -17.77 37.20 -29.14
C GLY A 483 -18.45 37.56 -30.46
N PRO A 484 -17.71 37.56 -31.60
CA PRO A 484 -18.27 37.87 -32.91
C PRO A 484 -19.43 36.95 -33.33
N ALA A 485 -19.38 35.66 -32.93
CA ALA A 485 -20.45 34.73 -33.22
C ALA A 485 -21.75 35.07 -32.44
N LEU A 486 -21.65 35.51 -31.22
CA LEU A 486 -22.79 35.92 -30.38
C LEU A 486 -23.36 37.30 -30.79
N GLU A 487 -22.50 38.22 -31.30
CA GLU A 487 -22.95 39.51 -31.85
C GLU A 487 -23.96 39.33 -32.97
N VAL A 488 -23.69 38.41 -33.90
CA VAL A 488 -24.66 38.08 -35.00
C VAL A 488 -25.99 37.51 -34.47
N VAL A 489 -25.94 36.74 -33.39
CA VAL A 489 -27.17 36.21 -32.75
C VAL A 489 -27.92 37.35 -32.07
N ALA A 490 -27.23 38.20 -31.34
CA ALA A 490 -27.80 39.36 -30.63
C ALA A 490 -28.52 40.33 -31.59
N GLU A 491 -27.91 40.66 -32.74
CA GLU A 491 -28.52 41.51 -33.77
C GLU A 491 -29.83 40.95 -34.34
N ARG A 492 -29.93 39.61 -34.39
CA ARG A 492 -31.10 38.93 -34.95
C ARG A 492 -32.32 38.87 -34.01
N LEU A 493 -32.06 38.87 -32.70
CA LEU A 493 -33.10 38.69 -31.70
C LEU A 493 -33.99 39.91 -31.47
N GLY A 494 -33.66 41.09 -32.02
CA GLY A 494 -34.48 42.31 -31.94
C GLY A 494 -34.64 42.88 -30.53
N THR A 495 -34.07 42.22 -29.54
CA THR A 495 -34.08 42.63 -28.12
C THR A 495 -32.74 43.30 -27.78
N ARG A 496 -32.69 44.19 -26.79
CA ARG A 496 -31.43 44.83 -26.37
C ARG A 496 -30.59 43.79 -25.61
N VAL A 497 -29.67 43.15 -26.35
CA VAL A 497 -28.64 42.25 -25.81
C VAL A 497 -27.35 43.03 -25.67
N ALA A 498 -26.80 43.09 -24.46
CA ALA A 498 -25.47 43.62 -24.23
C ALA A 498 -24.51 42.45 -24.01
N LEU A 499 -23.43 42.42 -24.75
CA LEU A 499 -22.43 41.37 -24.72
C LEU A 499 -21.12 41.90 -24.14
N ASP A 500 -20.59 41.21 -23.14
CA ASP A 500 -19.25 41.40 -22.61
C ASP A 500 -18.55 40.04 -22.61
N VAL A 501 -17.83 39.74 -23.68
CA VAL A 501 -17.23 38.43 -23.95
C VAL A 501 -15.71 38.56 -24.05
N THR A 502 -15.01 37.76 -23.27
CA THR A 502 -13.55 37.71 -23.30
C THR A 502 -13.01 37.40 -24.70
N PRO A 503 -11.99 38.09 -25.18
CA PRO A 503 -11.34 37.80 -26.49
C PRO A 503 -10.49 36.53 -26.45
N ARG A 504 -10.34 35.87 -25.26
CA ARG A 504 -9.57 34.64 -25.13
C ARG A 504 -10.27 33.50 -25.88
N ARG A 505 -9.46 32.71 -26.60
CA ARG A 505 -9.91 31.50 -27.28
C ARG A 505 -9.85 30.32 -26.33
N PHE A 506 -10.87 29.48 -26.38
CA PHE A 506 -10.95 28.23 -25.63
C PHE A 506 -10.87 27.04 -26.59
N SER A 507 -10.88 25.81 -26.06
CA SER A 507 -10.94 24.64 -26.92
C SER A 507 -12.22 24.68 -27.78
N ARG A 508 -12.14 24.14 -28.99
CA ARG A 508 -13.29 24.10 -29.91
C ARG A 508 -14.53 23.46 -29.27
N GLU A 509 -14.33 22.48 -28.42
CA GLU A 509 -15.39 21.78 -27.71
C GLU A 509 -16.09 22.71 -26.69
N ILE A 510 -15.30 23.51 -25.95
CA ILE A 510 -15.82 24.49 -24.98
C ILE A 510 -16.56 25.62 -25.71
N GLU A 511 -15.94 26.23 -26.73
CA GLU A 511 -16.57 27.33 -27.49
C GLU A 511 -17.88 26.89 -28.17
N SER A 512 -17.90 25.69 -28.77
CA SER A 512 -19.10 25.16 -29.42
C SER A 512 -20.22 24.85 -28.42
N THR A 513 -19.87 24.31 -27.26
CA THR A 513 -20.84 23.97 -26.21
C THR A 513 -21.43 25.24 -25.58
N LEU A 514 -20.58 26.23 -25.24
CA LEU A 514 -21.03 27.52 -24.73
C LEU A 514 -21.89 28.28 -25.74
N TYR A 515 -21.44 28.33 -27.02
CA TYR A 515 -22.21 28.98 -28.06
C TYR A 515 -23.61 28.40 -28.17
N SER A 516 -23.74 27.06 -28.25
CA SER A 516 -25.06 26.40 -28.32
C SER A 516 -25.92 26.69 -27.09
N ALA A 517 -25.32 26.57 -25.89
CA ALA A 517 -26.02 26.82 -24.63
C ALA A 517 -26.47 28.28 -24.49
N LEU A 518 -25.63 29.23 -24.89
CA LEU A 518 -25.98 30.66 -24.90
C LEU A 518 -27.04 31.00 -25.90
N CYS A 519 -26.99 30.44 -27.12
CA CYS A 519 -28.05 30.62 -28.15
C CYS A 519 -29.40 30.11 -27.65
N GLU A 520 -29.47 28.92 -27.04
CA GLU A 520 -30.69 28.39 -26.48
C GLU A 520 -31.20 29.23 -25.30
N THR A 521 -30.31 29.70 -24.44
CA THR A 521 -30.64 30.59 -23.31
C THR A 521 -31.16 31.96 -23.80
N LEU A 522 -30.55 32.52 -24.85
CA LEU A 522 -31.00 33.75 -25.48
C LEU A 522 -32.36 33.59 -26.16
N SER A 523 -32.60 32.48 -26.86
CA SER A 523 -33.93 32.17 -27.46
C SER A 523 -35.00 32.04 -26.37
N TYR A 524 -34.66 31.32 -25.27
CA TYR A 524 -35.56 31.24 -24.11
C TYR A 524 -35.87 32.63 -23.54
N ALA A 525 -34.84 33.48 -23.39
CA ALA A 525 -34.99 34.84 -22.86
C ALA A 525 -36.02 35.68 -23.65
N VAL A 526 -36.00 35.58 -24.99
CA VAL A 526 -36.83 36.36 -25.86
C VAL A 526 -38.22 35.71 -26.05
N GLU A 527 -38.27 34.42 -26.35
CA GLU A 527 -39.50 33.74 -26.79
C GLU A 527 -40.40 33.33 -25.60
N ARG A 528 -39.78 32.90 -24.49
CA ARG A 528 -40.49 32.40 -23.31
C ARG A 528 -40.55 33.35 -22.16
N ALA A 529 -39.39 33.93 -21.81
CA ALA A 529 -39.30 34.88 -20.68
C ALA A 529 -39.69 36.30 -21.03
N HIS A 530 -39.90 36.63 -22.32
CA HIS A 530 -40.28 37.98 -22.81
C HIS A 530 -39.40 39.11 -22.26
N ALA A 531 -38.09 38.82 -22.10
CA ALA A 531 -37.13 39.75 -21.57
C ALA A 531 -36.99 40.98 -22.49
N THR A 532 -36.96 42.18 -21.91
CA THR A 532 -36.77 43.42 -22.66
C THR A 532 -35.28 43.82 -22.74
N ARG A 533 -34.47 43.30 -21.85
CA ARG A 533 -33.00 43.46 -21.82
C ARG A 533 -32.33 42.18 -21.39
N VAL A 534 -31.30 41.78 -22.12
CA VAL A 534 -30.46 40.64 -21.78
C VAL A 534 -29.02 41.09 -21.65
N LEU A 535 -28.34 40.66 -20.61
CA LEU A 535 -26.92 40.89 -20.38
C LEU A 535 -26.20 39.55 -20.47
N VAL A 536 -25.21 39.44 -21.33
CA VAL A 536 -24.35 38.24 -21.43
C VAL A 536 -22.94 38.63 -21.07
N TRP A 537 -22.40 37.94 -20.09
CA TRP A 537 -21.00 38.06 -19.72
C TRP A 537 -20.32 36.70 -19.90
N VAL A 538 -19.13 36.66 -20.51
CA VAL A 538 -18.31 35.46 -20.60
C VAL A 538 -16.87 35.81 -20.26
N GLY A 539 -16.35 35.17 -19.24
CA GLY A 539 -15.00 35.40 -18.73
C GLY A 539 -14.35 34.14 -18.19
N GLU A 540 -13.17 34.29 -17.60
CA GLU A 540 -12.46 33.23 -16.90
C GLU A 540 -12.37 33.61 -15.41
N GLU A 541 -12.76 32.69 -14.54
CA GLU A 541 -12.65 32.79 -13.09
C GLU A 541 -12.01 31.51 -12.55
N ASP A 542 -10.96 31.59 -11.76
CA ASP A 542 -10.30 30.46 -11.09
C ASP A 542 -9.96 29.24 -12.01
N GLY A 543 -9.55 29.51 -13.26
CA GLY A 543 -9.22 28.47 -14.23
C GLY A 543 -10.46 27.80 -14.83
N ARG A 544 -11.62 28.40 -14.72
CA ARG A 544 -12.89 27.96 -15.33
C ARG A 544 -13.44 29.05 -16.26
N VAL A 545 -14.06 28.64 -17.35
CA VAL A 545 -14.82 29.55 -18.20
C VAL A 545 -16.22 29.71 -17.61
N VAL A 546 -16.57 30.94 -17.29
CA VAL A 546 -17.87 31.27 -16.72
C VAL A 546 -18.66 32.10 -17.74
N ALA A 547 -19.90 31.74 -17.99
CA ALA A 547 -20.85 32.51 -18.75
C ALA A 547 -22.07 32.84 -17.90
N GLU A 548 -22.45 34.10 -17.84
CA GLU A 548 -23.63 34.57 -17.13
C GLU A 548 -24.59 35.26 -18.11
N VAL A 549 -25.87 34.85 -18.04
CA VAL A 549 -26.95 35.51 -18.80
C VAL A 549 -27.95 36.08 -17.81
N GLY A 550 -27.99 37.39 -17.70
CA GLY A 550 -28.96 38.13 -16.89
C GLY A 550 -30.16 38.57 -17.72
N LEU A 551 -31.36 38.27 -17.26
CA LEU A 551 -32.64 38.61 -17.88
C LEU A 551 -33.43 39.60 -17.01
N ASP A 552 -33.98 40.65 -17.60
CA ASP A 552 -34.94 41.50 -16.91
C ASP A 552 -36.37 41.00 -17.07
N GLY A 553 -37.24 41.26 -16.12
CA GLY A 553 -38.67 40.93 -16.21
C GLY A 553 -39.08 39.49 -15.90
N ALA A 554 -38.18 38.52 -16.00
CA ALA A 554 -38.43 37.12 -15.66
C ALA A 554 -38.14 36.86 -14.18
N ARG A 555 -39.02 36.16 -13.45
CA ARG A 555 -38.80 35.73 -12.06
C ARG A 555 -38.79 34.22 -11.97
N PRO A 556 -37.90 33.60 -11.14
CA PRO A 556 -38.01 32.20 -10.82
C PRO A 556 -39.39 31.93 -10.18
N GLY A 557 -40.18 31.05 -10.83
CA GLY A 557 -41.52 30.70 -10.34
C GLY A 557 -42.69 31.41 -11.02
N ASP A 558 -42.49 32.18 -12.10
CA ASP A 558 -43.55 32.73 -12.94
C ASP A 558 -44.26 31.56 -13.70
N PRO A 559 -45.59 31.59 -13.88
CA PRO A 559 -46.38 30.49 -14.50
C PRO A 559 -46.08 30.25 -15.97
N ALA A 560 -45.10 30.92 -16.58
CA ALA A 560 -44.69 30.78 -17.99
C ALA A 560 -43.88 29.52 -18.31
N GLY A 561 -43.52 28.69 -17.33
CA GLY A 561 -42.76 27.43 -17.49
C GLY A 561 -41.70 27.25 -16.41
N ASP A 562 -41.25 26.02 -16.21
CA ASP A 562 -40.10 25.72 -15.33
C ASP A 562 -38.79 26.01 -16.09
N PRO A 563 -38.04 27.07 -15.73
CA PRO A 563 -36.77 27.42 -16.40
C PRO A 563 -35.76 26.28 -16.38
N ALA A 564 -35.79 25.44 -15.35
CA ALA A 564 -34.90 24.29 -15.25
C ALA A 564 -35.24 23.19 -16.28
N ALA A 565 -36.53 23.00 -16.58
CA ALA A 565 -36.96 22.06 -17.58
C ALA A 565 -36.68 22.56 -19.02
N ASP A 566 -36.90 23.84 -19.28
CA ASP A 566 -36.65 24.45 -20.59
C ASP A 566 -35.15 24.57 -20.90
N LEU A 567 -34.32 24.70 -19.90
CA LEU A 567 -32.84 24.72 -20.01
C LEU A 567 -32.17 23.35 -19.76
N ALA A 568 -32.94 22.26 -19.79
CA ALA A 568 -32.39 20.92 -19.56
C ALA A 568 -31.36 20.50 -20.64
N GLY A 569 -31.57 20.91 -21.89
CA GLY A 569 -30.65 20.67 -23.01
C GLY A 569 -29.28 21.33 -22.79
N PRO A 570 -29.21 22.66 -22.60
CA PRO A 570 -28.00 23.36 -22.24
C PRO A 570 -27.31 22.76 -21.00
N SER A 571 -28.07 22.52 -19.93
CA SER A 571 -27.56 21.96 -18.69
C SER A 571 -26.92 20.59 -18.88
N GLY A 572 -27.48 19.73 -19.72
CA GLY A 572 -26.95 18.41 -20.04
C GLY A 572 -25.60 18.48 -20.75
N ARG A 573 -25.47 19.38 -21.73
CA ARG A 573 -24.21 19.56 -22.48
C ARG A 573 -23.09 20.15 -21.63
N ILE A 574 -23.41 21.14 -20.80
CA ILE A 574 -22.45 21.76 -19.88
C ILE A 574 -21.95 20.71 -18.86
N ARG A 575 -22.85 19.94 -18.27
CA ARG A 575 -22.48 18.86 -17.32
C ARG A 575 -21.62 17.77 -17.96
N ALA A 576 -21.80 17.50 -19.25
CA ALA A 576 -20.96 16.52 -19.95
C ALA A 576 -19.46 16.91 -19.96
N LEU A 577 -19.19 18.20 -19.96
CA LEU A 577 -17.84 18.76 -19.89
C LEU A 577 -17.41 19.10 -18.43
N ARG A 578 -18.02 18.47 -17.43
CA ARG A 578 -17.76 18.71 -15.99
C ARG A 578 -18.08 20.15 -15.54
N GLY A 579 -18.97 20.77 -16.26
CA GLY A 579 -19.48 22.09 -15.92
C GLY A 579 -20.75 22.01 -15.08
N GLU A 580 -21.15 23.14 -14.56
CA GLU A 580 -22.39 23.31 -13.78
C GLU A 580 -23.25 24.43 -14.40
N VAL A 581 -24.57 24.31 -14.24
CA VAL A 581 -25.52 25.35 -14.64
C VAL A 581 -26.39 25.66 -13.44
N GLU A 582 -26.37 26.92 -13.05
CA GLU A 582 -27.19 27.45 -11.97
C GLU A 582 -28.21 28.46 -12.50
N VAL A 583 -29.45 28.31 -12.08
CA VAL A 583 -30.52 29.27 -12.41
C VAL A 583 -30.96 29.93 -11.10
N GLY A 584 -30.78 31.24 -11.01
CA GLY A 584 -31.06 31.99 -9.80
C GLY A 584 -31.79 33.33 -10.04
N GLY A 585 -32.17 33.97 -8.96
CA GLY A 585 -32.70 35.36 -9.01
C GLY A 585 -31.59 36.38 -9.09
N GLY A 586 -31.61 37.27 -10.07
CA GLY A 586 -30.62 38.33 -10.26
C GLY A 586 -30.83 39.54 -9.30
N PRO A 587 -29.78 40.38 -9.12
CA PRO A 587 -29.81 41.49 -8.17
C PRO A 587 -30.81 42.63 -8.46
N ARG A 588 -31.51 42.60 -9.63
CA ARG A 588 -32.50 43.60 -10.05
C ARG A 588 -33.87 42.99 -10.37
N ALA A 589 -34.33 42.03 -9.58
CA ALA A 589 -35.62 41.35 -9.73
C ALA A 589 -35.78 40.59 -11.07
N GLY A 590 -34.71 40.19 -11.68
CA GLY A 590 -34.66 39.35 -12.88
C GLY A 590 -34.13 37.94 -12.61
N MET A 591 -33.97 37.15 -13.65
CA MET A 591 -33.36 35.80 -13.62
C MET A 591 -31.92 35.84 -14.11
N THR A 592 -31.06 35.05 -13.50
CA THR A 592 -29.68 34.85 -13.96
C THR A 592 -29.45 33.38 -14.22
N VAL A 593 -28.86 33.05 -15.36
CA VAL A 593 -28.37 31.72 -15.71
C VAL A 593 -26.85 31.78 -15.73
N ARG A 594 -26.21 31.05 -14.82
CA ARG A 594 -24.76 30.95 -14.73
C ARG A 594 -24.34 29.55 -15.22
N MET A 595 -23.36 29.52 -16.08
CA MET A 595 -22.77 28.31 -16.64
C MET A 595 -21.27 28.35 -16.39
N ASP A 596 -20.69 27.29 -15.87
CA ASP A 596 -19.25 27.21 -15.70
C ASP A 596 -18.68 25.92 -16.31
N LEU A 597 -17.48 26.00 -16.84
CA LEU A 597 -16.77 24.89 -17.49
C LEU A 597 -15.29 24.95 -17.16
N PRO A 598 -14.59 23.82 -16.94
CA PRO A 598 -13.16 23.82 -16.80
C PRO A 598 -12.48 24.23 -18.11
N CYS A 599 -11.39 25.02 -18.03
CA CYS A 599 -10.65 25.52 -19.22
C CYS A 599 -9.91 24.42 -19.98
N GLU A 600 -9.67 23.25 -19.34
CA GLU A 600 -8.94 22.09 -19.90
C GLU A 600 -9.78 20.83 -19.89
#